data_8f816f72f55c625fb7c68668718b7adf
#
_entry.id   8f816f72f55c625fb7c68668718b7adf
#
_cell.length_a   1.000
_cell.length_b   1.000
_cell.length_c   1.000
_cell.angle_alpha   90.00
_cell.angle_beta   90.00
_cell.angle_gamma   90.00
#
_symmetry.space_group_name_H-M   'P 1'
#
loop_
_entity.id
_entity.type
_entity.pdbx_description
1 polymer ?
#
loop_
_entity_poly.entity_id
_entity_poly.type
_entity_poly.pdbx_seq_one_letter_code
_entity_poly.pdbx_strand_id
1 'polypeptide(L)'
;MSVLPPRANILWALPARQFDVVVVGGGIVGAGVARDAARRGFRTVLVERDDFAAGTSSRSSRLVHGGVRYLEHGWFHLVFEASRERRRLLDNAPHLVRPLRFTWPVYDHQRLARWQIGAGLMMYDVLAMYQNVGKHRRLTPEDVLQREPGLLPDALKGGATYWDAATDDARLTLMTALGAERAGAILLNHAEARSLSRSAGRVDGVIVRDAPSGMSVRIRARVVVNATGPWTDSVRRMEDSSAPAAVRGTKGVHLLVPRDRLAVTGAVTLLHPADERVVFALPAGAYAVIGTTDTRTDESPDQVRATTSDVRYLLDAANRFFPSARLTESDVVSAWAGIRPLIASSRTDMTPADQSREHEIVVGPGGVIAVSGGKLTTYRSMAEEIVDVVAD
;
A
#
# COMPACT_ATOMS: atom_id res chain seq x y z
N MET A 1 12.17 21.25 -22.02
CA MET A 1 12.52 20.09 -21.19
C MET A 1 14.03 20.14 -20.93
N SER A 2 14.47 20.39 -19.70
CA SER A 2 15.90 20.29 -19.36
C SER A 2 16.30 18.83 -19.42
N VAL A 3 17.30 18.50 -20.22
CA VAL A 3 17.89 17.16 -20.25
C VAL A 3 18.55 16.94 -18.90
N LEU A 4 18.11 15.89 -18.18
CA LEU A 4 18.76 15.50 -16.92
C LEU A 4 20.25 15.21 -17.17
N PRO A 5 21.15 15.64 -16.27
CA PRO A 5 22.55 15.32 -16.42
C PRO A 5 22.74 13.80 -16.37
N PRO A 6 23.73 13.25 -17.10
CA PRO A 6 24.06 11.83 -17.03
C PRO A 6 24.23 11.37 -15.57
N ARG A 7 23.74 10.17 -15.23
CA ARG A 7 23.80 9.60 -13.88
C ARG A 7 25.18 9.72 -13.23
N ALA A 8 26.24 9.49 -14.00
CA ALA A 8 27.62 9.64 -13.53
C ALA A 8 27.88 11.04 -13.00
N ASN A 9 27.44 12.10 -13.69
CA ASN A 9 27.64 13.48 -13.26
C ASN A 9 26.89 13.78 -11.96
N ILE A 10 25.70 13.19 -11.79
CA ILE A 10 24.95 13.29 -10.54
C ILE A 10 25.77 12.67 -9.41
N LEU A 11 26.22 11.41 -9.56
CA LEU A 11 26.97 10.68 -8.55
C LEU A 11 28.28 11.39 -8.16
N TRP A 12 29.02 11.92 -9.13
CA TRP A 12 30.24 12.70 -8.87
C TRP A 12 29.99 13.99 -8.09
N ALA A 13 28.83 14.61 -8.28
CA ALA A 13 28.50 15.86 -7.62
C ALA A 13 27.94 15.69 -6.18
N LEU A 14 27.42 14.50 -5.82
CA LEU A 14 26.78 14.28 -4.51
C LEU A 14 27.70 14.53 -3.31
N PRO A 15 28.97 14.04 -3.28
CA PRO A 15 29.83 14.23 -2.10
C PRO A 15 30.15 15.69 -1.77
N ALA A 16 30.14 16.55 -2.78
CA ALA A 16 30.41 17.98 -2.61
C ALA A 16 29.18 18.78 -2.14
N ARG A 17 27.99 18.16 -2.16
CA ARG A 17 26.73 18.81 -1.79
C ARG A 17 26.35 18.47 -0.35
N GLN A 18 25.71 19.43 0.31
CA GLN A 18 25.03 19.23 1.59
C GLN A 18 23.52 19.27 1.33
N PHE A 19 22.84 18.18 1.65
CA PHE A 19 21.38 18.08 1.59
C PHE A 19 20.75 18.45 2.94
N ASP A 20 19.48 18.82 2.90
CA ASP A 20 18.70 18.97 4.12
C ASP A 20 18.10 17.60 4.49
N VAL A 21 17.63 16.85 3.49
CA VAL A 21 16.98 15.55 3.68
C VAL A 21 17.52 14.49 2.73
N VAL A 22 17.88 13.33 3.26
CA VAL A 22 18.04 12.09 2.50
C VAL A 22 16.90 11.15 2.85
N VAL A 23 16.14 10.72 1.85
CA VAL A 23 15.08 9.72 2.00
C VAL A 23 15.60 8.37 1.50
N VAL A 24 15.56 7.35 2.35
CA VAL A 24 15.94 5.98 2.01
C VAL A 24 14.68 5.16 1.79
N GLY A 25 14.52 4.62 0.56
CA GLY A 25 13.36 3.84 0.13
C GLY A 25 12.45 4.59 -0.84
N GLY A 26 12.35 4.07 -2.07
CA GLY A 26 11.58 4.63 -3.19
C GLY A 26 10.16 4.04 -3.31
N GLY A 27 9.57 3.57 -2.21
CA GLY A 27 8.16 3.23 -2.12
C GLY A 27 7.27 4.47 -2.09
N ILE A 28 5.94 4.27 -2.01
CA ILE A 28 4.97 5.38 -2.07
C ILE A 28 5.16 6.41 -0.93
N VAL A 29 5.54 5.95 0.27
CA VAL A 29 5.79 6.85 1.40
C VAL A 29 7.05 7.67 1.16
N GLY A 30 8.17 7.03 0.80
CA GLY A 30 9.42 7.75 0.53
C GLY A 30 9.31 8.71 -0.65
N ALA A 31 8.62 8.33 -1.73
CA ALA A 31 8.32 9.22 -2.84
C ALA A 31 7.46 10.42 -2.39
N GLY A 32 6.48 10.18 -1.49
CA GLY A 32 5.67 11.21 -0.88
C GLY A 32 6.49 12.19 -0.05
N VAL A 33 7.34 11.66 0.84
CA VAL A 33 8.26 12.46 1.70
C VAL A 33 9.21 13.30 0.84
N ALA A 34 9.84 12.68 -0.16
CA ALA A 34 10.75 13.41 -1.05
C ALA A 34 10.04 14.55 -1.81
N ARG A 35 8.79 14.29 -2.24
CA ARG A 35 7.99 15.30 -2.92
C ARG A 35 7.57 16.43 -1.99
N ASP A 36 7.12 16.13 -0.79
CA ASP A 36 6.67 17.14 0.17
C ASP A 36 7.85 17.99 0.66
N ALA A 37 8.96 17.37 1.03
CA ALA A 37 10.19 18.06 1.43
C ALA A 37 10.72 19.00 0.34
N ALA A 38 10.82 18.51 -0.90
CA ALA A 38 11.28 19.35 -2.01
C ALA A 38 10.32 20.52 -2.30
N ARG A 39 9.01 20.32 -2.19
CA ARG A 39 8.02 21.39 -2.34
C ARG A 39 8.06 22.44 -1.24
N ARG A 40 8.53 22.08 -0.05
CA ARG A 40 8.80 23.03 1.05
C ARG A 40 10.16 23.71 0.93
N GLY A 41 10.93 23.40 -0.13
CA GLY A 41 12.23 24.03 -0.42
C GLY A 41 13.43 23.34 0.19
N PHE A 42 13.26 22.17 0.84
CA PHE A 42 14.39 21.39 1.34
C PHE A 42 15.17 20.76 0.18
N ARG A 43 16.51 20.85 0.23
CA ARG A 43 17.40 20.13 -0.70
C ARG A 43 17.32 18.64 -0.40
N THR A 44 16.62 17.92 -1.24
CA THR A 44 16.21 16.52 -0.99
C THR A 44 16.87 15.58 -1.98
N VAL A 45 17.31 14.42 -1.51
CA VAL A 45 17.68 13.27 -2.34
C VAL A 45 16.94 12.03 -1.88
N LEU A 46 16.41 11.27 -2.81
CA LEU A 46 15.77 9.97 -2.59
C LEU A 46 16.64 8.88 -3.18
N VAL A 47 16.97 7.87 -2.39
CA VAL A 47 17.73 6.69 -2.81
C VAL A 47 16.86 5.44 -2.68
N GLU A 48 16.86 4.61 -3.72
CA GLU A 48 16.14 3.34 -3.78
C GLU A 48 17.08 2.24 -4.24
N ARG A 49 17.07 1.13 -3.53
CA ARG A 49 17.95 -0.02 -3.78
C ARG A 49 17.69 -0.68 -5.14
N ASP A 50 16.42 -0.87 -5.45
CA ASP A 50 15.97 -1.48 -6.70
C ASP A 50 15.40 -0.39 -7.63
N ASP A 51 14.24 -0.59 -8.21
CA ASP A 51 13.52 0.46 -8.91
C ASP A 51 12.41 1.05 -8.02
N PHE A 52 11.90 2.22 -8.37
CA PHE A 52 10.80 2.83 -7.64
C PHE A 52 9.59 1.90 -7.60
N ALA A 53 8.95 1.83 -6.43
CA ALA A 53 7.85 0.92 -6.15
C ALA A 53 8.18 -0.58 -6.09
N ALA A 54 9.42 -1.02 -6.19
CA ALA A 54 9.78 -2.45 -6.26
C ALA A 54 9.28 -3.30 -5.07
N GLY A 55 9.08 -2.69 -3.89
CA GLY A 55 8.58 -3.34 -2.70
C GLY A 55 7.04 -3.46 -2.67
N THR A 56 6.45 -3.20 -1.51
CA THR A 56 5.00 -3.30 -1.26
C THR A 56 4.17 -2.38 -2.17
N SER A 57 4.76 -1.29 -2.65
CA SER A 57 4.09 -0.25 -3.44
C SER A 57 3.73 -0.65 -4.88
N SER A 58 4.10 -1.86 -5.34
CA SER A 58 3.63 -2.47 -6.59
C SER A 58 2.92 -3.81 -6.36
N ARG A 59 2.74 -4.20 -5.10
CA ARG A 59 2.24 -5.53 -4.72
C ARG A 59 0.97 -5.44 -3.88
N SER A 60 0.23 -4.34 -3.98
CA SER A 60 -1.02 -4.10 -3.26
C SER A 60 -2.24 -4.63 -4.02
N SER A 61 -3.42 -4.45 -3.44
CA SER A 61 -4.71 -4.71 -4.11
C SER A 61 -5.05 -3.63 -5.15
N ARG A 62 -4.18 -2.65 -5.39
CA ARG A 62 -4.39 -1.51 -6.31
C ARG A 62 -5.62 -0.68 -5.98
N LEU A 63 -5.94 -0.59 -4.69
CA LEU A 63 -7.09 0.16 -4.18
C LEU A 63 -6.66 1.40 -3.41
N VAL A 64 -7.38 2.48 -3.64
CA VAL A 64 -7.39 3.68 -2.81
C VAL A 64 -8.74 3.69 -2.11
N HIS A 65 -8.78 3.15 -0.89
CA HIS A 65 -10.03 2.84 -0.19
C HIS A 65 -10.06 3.46 1.21
N GLY A 66 -11.26 3.82 1.68
CA GLY A 66 -11.47 4.31 3.03
C GLY A 66 -11.44 3.21 4.10
N GLY A 67 -11.52 1.94 3.70
CA GLY A 67 -11.39 0.81 4.61
C GLY A 67 -12.67 0.53 5.40
N VAL A 68 -13.78 0.26 4.72
CA VAL A 68 -15.08 -0.06 5.35
C VAL A 68 -14.98 -1.14 6.44
N ARG A 69 -14.05 -2.12 6.29
CA ARG A 69 -13.80 -3.17 7.28
C ARG A 69 -13.33 -2.65 8.64
N TYR A 70 -12.68 -1.48 8.68
CA TYR A 70 -12.22 -0.91 9.95
C TYR A 70 -13.35 -0.44 10.86
N LEU A 71 -14.56 -0.28 10.32
CA LEU A 71 -15.76 0.01 11.11
C LEU A 71 -16.11 -1.14 12.08
N GLU A 72 -15.81 -2.39 11.70
CA GLU A 72 -16.01 -3.56 12.56
C GLU A 72 -15.12 -3.50 13.82
N HIS A 73 -13.96 -2.84 13.74
CA HIS A 73 -13.02 -2.67 14.85
C HIS A 73 -13.18 -1.32 15.57
N GLY A 74 -14.15 -0.48 15.17
CA GLY A 74 -14.37 0.84 15.76
C GLY A 74 -13.30 1.89 15.40
N TRP A 75 -12.47 1.65 14.39
CA TRP A 75 -11.40 2.56 13.99
C TRP A 75 -11.92 3.70 13.08
N PHE A 76 -12.83 4.49 13.62
CA PHE A 76 -13.52 5.55 12.87
C PHE A 76 -12.56 6.62 12.34
N HIS A 77 -11.53 6.97 13.12
CA HIS A 77 -10.52 7.96 12.72
C HIS A 77 -9.81 7.52 11.43
N LEU A 78 -9.40 6.24 11.36
CA LEU A 78 -8.73 5.69 10.17
C LEU A 78 -9.63 5.70 8.93
N VAL A 79 -10.94 5.47 9.10
CA VAL A 79 -11.91 5.52 8.00
C VAL A 79 -12.09 6.96 7.53
N PHE A 80 -12.19 7.90 8.46
CA PHE A 80 -12.31 9.33 8.16
C PHE A 80 -11.09 9.84 7.40
N GLU A 81 -9.89 9.61 7.92
CA GLU A 81 -8.63 10.01 7.28
C GLU A 81 -8.50 9.41 5.88
N ALA A 82 -8.65 8.08 5.76
CA ALA A 82 -8.51 7.39 4.48
C ALA A 82 -9.57 7.85 3.46
N SER A 83 -10.78 8.16 3.89
CA SER A 83 -11.83 8.67 2.99
C SER A 83 -11.50 10.08 2.48
N ARG A 84 -10.95 10.94 3.36
CA ARG A 84 -10.48 12.29 3.01
C ARG A 84 -9.30 12.22 2.03
N GLU A 85 -8.31 11.38 2.30
CA GLU A 85 -7.15 11.22 1.40
C GLU A 85 -7.55 10.57 0.07
N ARG A 86 -8.46 9.61 0.06
CA ARG A 86 -9.05 9.07 -1.18
C ARG A 86 -9.67 10.19 -2.03
N ARG A 87 -10.45 11.09 -1.41
CA ARG A 87 -11.06 12.22 -2.13
C ARG A 87 -9.99 13.11 -2.73
N ARG A 88 -8.97 13.46 -1.94
CA ARG A 88 -7.84 14.28 -2.43
C ARG A 88 -7.11 13.62 -3.61
N LEU A 89 -6.93 12.31 -3.58
CA LEU A 89 -6.27 11.59 -4.67
C LEU A 89 -7.13 11.54 -5.94
N LEU A 90 -8.45 11.38 -5.80
CA LEU A 90 -9.39 11.47 -6.93
C LEU A 90 -9.35 12.85 -7.59
N ASP A 91 -9.25 13.92 -6.79
CA ASP A 91 -9.21 15.30 -7.30
C ASP A 91 -7.83 15.65 -7.89
N ASN A 92 -6.75 15.27 -7.22
CA ASN A 92 -5.38 15.65 -7.60
C ASN A 92 -4.77 14.78 -8.71
N ALA A 93 -5.25 13.54 -8.85
CA ALA A 93 -4.68 12.57 -9.78
C ALA A 93 -5.77 11.74 -10.50
N PRO A 94 -6.79 12.37 -11.14
CA PRO A 94 -7.92 11.65 -11.76
C PRO A 94 -7.49 10.73 -12.91
N HIS A 95 -6.32 10.96 -13.50
CA HIS A 95 -5.73 10.12 -14.52
C HIS A 95 -5.08 8.83 -13.97
N LEU A 96 -4.81 8.77 -12.65
CA LEU A 96 -4.22 7.62 -11.96
C LEU A 96 -5.22 6.94 -11.03
N VAL A 97 -6.03 7.71 -10.34
CA VAL A 97 -6.98 7.23 -9.33
C VAL A 97 -8.39 7.40 -9.88
N ARG A 98 -9.11 6.28 -10.04
CA ARG A 98 -10.43 6.24 -10.67
C ARG A 98 -11.47 5.68 -9.73
N PRO A 99 -12.69 6.23 -9.73
CA PRO A 99 -13.79 5.65 -8.97
C PRO A 99 -14.02 4.18 -9.31
N LEU A 100 -14.22 3.37 -8.29
CA LEU A 100 -14.55 1.97 -8.44
C LEU A 100 -15.76 1.64 -7.55
N ARG A 101 -16.81 1.10 -8.19
CA ARG A 101 -18.01 0.65 -7.48
C ARG A 101 -17.84 -0.79 -7.04
N PHE A 102 -18.13 -1.03 -5.78
CA PHE A 102 -18.14 -2.34 -5.16
C PHE A 102 -19.57 -2.86 -5.03
N THR A 103 -19.75 -4.13 -5.26
CA THR A 103 -20.93 -4.93 -4.90
C THR A 103 -20.54 -5.85 -3.75
N TRP A 104 -21.26 -5.76 -2.65
CA TRP A 104 -21.11 -6.66 -1.50
C TRP A 104 -22.33 -7.57 -1.44
N PRO A 105 -22.28 -8.80 -2.00
CA PRO A 105 -23.35 -9.77 -1.89
C PRO A 105 -23.42 -10.31 -0.46
N VAL A 106 -24.63 -10.59 0.02
CA VAL A 106 -24.92 -11.15 1.34
C VAL A 106 -25.58 -12.49 1.16
N TYR A 107 -24.97 -13.53 1.68
CA TYR A 107 -25.46 -14.89 1.64
C TYR A 107 -26.00 -15.33 3.01
N ASP A 108 -26.89 -16.33 2.99
CA ASP A 108 -27.30 -16.99 4.21
C ASP A 108 -26.07 -17.61 4.90
N HIS A 109 -26.10 -17.70 6.21
CA HIS A 109 -25.02 -18.27 7.05
C HIS A 109 -23.71 -17.46 7.12
N GLN A 110 -23.65 -16.25 6.55
CA GLN A 110 -22.54 -15.35 6.78
C GLN A 110 -22.69 -14.60 8.11
N ARG A 111 -21.57 -14.29 8.78
CA ARG A 111 -21.54 -13.57 10.05
C ARG A 111 -22.18 -12.17 10.02
N LEU A 112 -22.18 -11.52 8.85
CA LEU A 112 -22.75 -10.19 8.67
C LEU A 112 -24.12 -10.26 8.00
N ALA A 113 -25.15 -9.88 8.74
CA ALA A 113 -26.49 -9.74 8.19
C ALA A 113 -26.64 -8.51 7.28
N ARG A 114 -27.58 -8.56 6.33
CA ARG A 114 -27.84 -7.50 5.35
C ARG A 114 -28.06 -6.12 6.01
N TRP A 115 -28.72 -6.06 7.17
CA TRP A 115 -28.95 -4.80 7.86
C TRP A 115 -27.68 -4.23 8.49
N GLN A 116 -26.75 -5.09 8.98
CA GLN A 116 -25.46 -4.69 9.54
C GLN A 116 -24.57 -4.08 8.46
N ILE A 117 -24.50 -4.72 7.29
CA ILE A 117 -23.78 -4.16 6.13
C ILE A 117 -24.39 -2.82 5.72
N GLY A 118 -25.72 -2.72 5.67
CA GLY A 118 -26.40 -1.45 5.37
C GLY A 118 -26.10 -0.34 6.38
N ALA A 119 -26.09 -0.64 7.68
CA ALA A 119 -25.75 0.31 8.73
C ALA A 119 -24.26 0.72 8.66
N GLY A 120 -23.36 -0.25 8.45
CA GLY A 120 -21.93 0.02 8.28
C GLY A 120 -21.63 0.91 7.08
N LEU A 121 -22.27 0.67 5.93
CA LEU A 121 -22.10 1.50 4.74
C LEU A 121 -22.72 2.89 4.89
N MET A 122 -23.83 3.02 5.63
CA MET A 122 -24.36 4.34 5.98
C MET A 122 -23.37 5.12 6.84
N MET A 123 -22.78 4.49 7.85
CA MET A 123 -21.73 5.09 8.66
C MET A 123 -20.48 5.44 7.83
N TYR A 124 -20.12 4.59 6.88
CA TYR A 124 -19.02 4.85 5.95
C TYR A 124 -19.26 6.11 5.10
N ASP A 125 -20.48 6.31 4.61
CA ASP A 125 -20.84 7.54 3.89
C ASP A 125 -20.80 8.78 4.80
N VAL A 126 -21.24 8.66 6.04
CA VAL A 126 -21.19 9.75 7.04
C VAL A 126 -19.74 10.11 7.36
N LEU A 127 -18.89 9.14 7.65
CA LEU A 127 -17.48 9.36 7.95
C LEU A 127 -16.71 9.94 6.75
N ALA A 128 -17.11 9.60 5.54
CA ALA A 128 -16.60 10.26 4.35
C ALA A 128 -17.18 11.67 4.14
N MET A 129 -17.95 12.21 5.09
CA MET A 129 -18.65 13.51 4.99
C MET A 129 -19.47 13.62 3.69
N TYR A 130 -20.06 12.54 3.22
CA TYR A 130 -20.76 12.42 1.94
C TYR A 130 -19.92 12.83 0.71
N GLN A 131 -18.61 12.86 0.84
CA GLN A 131 -17.67 13.15 -0.27
C GLN A 131 -17.30 11.90 -1.08
N ASN A 132 -18.00 10.78 -0.86
CA ASN A 132 -17.89 9.62 -1.72
C ASN A 132 -18.38 9.97 -3.14
N VAL A 133 -17.83 9.28 -4.13
CA VAL A 133 -18.26 9.42 -5.53
C VAL A 133 -19.77 9.18 -5.72
N GLY A 134 -20.31 8.28 -4.88
CA GLY A 134 -21.74 7.99 -4.84
C GLY A 134 -22.12 7.38 -3.49
N LYS A 135 -23.41 7.50 -3.13
CA LYS A 135 -23.96 6.90 -1.91
C LYS A 135 -24.06 5.38 -2.05
N HIS A 136 -23.97 4.68 -0.93
CA HIS A 136 -24.32 3.26 -0.88
C HIS A 136 -25.77 3.03 -1.28
N ARG A 137 -26.05 1.85 -1.83
CA ARG A 137 -27.42 1.41 -2.15
C ARG A 137 -27.62 -0.03 -1.69
N ARG A 138 -28.76 -0.32 -1.08
CA ARG A 138 -29.17 -1.68 -0.80
C ARG A 138 -29.69 -2.32 -2.08
N LEU A 139 -29.36 -3.59 -2.28
CA LEU A 139 -29.74 -4.38 -3.46
C LEU A 139 -30.61 -5.56 -3.06
N THR A 140 -31.60 -5.89 -3.90
CA THR A 140 -32.28 -7.18 -3.85
C THR A 140 -31.38 -8.27 -4.42
N PRO A 141 -31.71 -9.58 -4.25
CA PRO A 141 -30.98 -10.65 -4.90
C PRO A 141 -30.92 -10.49 -6.43
N GLU A 142 -32.04 -10.09 -7.04
CA GLU A 142 -32.16 -9.86 -8.48
C GLU A 142 -31.24 -8.71 -8.94
N ASP A 143 -31.20 -7.60 -8.18
CA ASP A 143 -30.31 -6.47 -8.46
C ASP A 143 -28.83 -6.89 -8.40
N VAL A 144 -28.45 -7.73 -7.44
CA VAL A 144 -27.09 -8.26 -7.32
C VAL A 144 -26.73 -9.09 -8.53
N LEU A 145 -27.59 -10.05 -8.92
CA LEU A 145 -27.33 -10.94 -10.06
C LEU A 145 -27.38 -10.21 -11.40
N GLN A 146 -28.23 -9.18 -11.53
CA GLN A 146 -28.22 -8.33 -12.72
C GLN A 146 -26.90 -7.58 -12.88
N ARG A 147 -26.28 -7.18 -11.77
CA ARG A 147 -24.99 -6.47 -11.77
C ARG A 147 -23.80 -7.37 -11.95
N GLU A 148 -23.82 -8.49 -11.28
CA GLU A 148 -22.72 -9.48 -11.25
C GLU A 148 -23.30 -10.85 -11.57
N PRO A 149 -23.54 -11.14 -12.85
CA PRO A 149 -24.26 -12.35 -13.29
C PRO A 149 -23.48 -13.66 -13.03
N GLY A 150 -22.18 -13.58 -12.78
CA GLY A 150 -21.37 -14.74 -12.41
C GLY A 150 -21.53 -15.21 -10.97
N LEU A 151 -22.17 -14.41 -10.10
CA LEU A 151 -22.33 -14.76 -8.69
C LEU A 151 -23.30 -15.91 -8.47
N LEU A 152 -23.04 -16.71 -7.44
CA LEU A 152 -23.91 -17.80 -6.99
C LEU A 152 -25.28 -17.25 -6.61
N PRO A 153 -26.38 -17.70 -7.24
CA PRO A 153 -27.73 -17.25 -6.87
C PRO A 153 -28.27 -17.93 -5.61
N ASP A 154 -27.80 -19.16 -5.33
CA ASP A 154 -28.27 -19.94 -4.19
C ASP A 154 -27.91 -19.30 -2.86
N ALA A 155 -28.88 -19.26 -1.92
CA ALA A 155 -28.75 -18.64 -0.61
C ALA A 155 -28.43 -17.14 -0.61
N LEU A 156 -28.47 -16.45 -1.76
CA LEU A 156 -28.27 -15.00 -1.85
C LEU A 156 -29.46 -14.24 -1.23
N LYS A 157 -29.21 -13.40 -0.22
CA LYS A 157 -30.23 -12.58 0.49
C LYS A 157 -30.30 -11.14 -0.04
N GLY A 158 -29.50 -10.79 -1.03
CA GLY A 158 -29.33 -9.45 -1.57
C GLY A 158 -27.93 -8.93 -1.35
N GLY A 159 -27.79 -7.62 -1.21
CA GLY A 159 -26.47 -7.01 -1.03
C GLY A 159 -26.51 -5.51 -0.88
N ALA A 160 -25.34 -4.90 -1.09
CA ALA A 160 -25.24 -3.45 -1.17
C ALA A 160 -24.14 -3.04 -2.16
N THR A 161 -24.26 -1.82 -2.69
CA THR A 161 -23.14 -1.17 -3.40
C THR A 161 -22.56 -0.05 -2.57
N TYR A 162 -21.25 0.16 -2.71
CA TYR A 162 -20.54 1.32 -2.20
C TYR A 162 -19.43 1.74 -3.15
N TRP A 163 -18.78 2.86 -2.86
CA TRP A 163 -17.75 3.42 -3.72
C TRP A 163 -16.43 3.57 -3.00
N ASP A 164 -15.38 3.12 -3.67
CA ASP A 164 -13.99 3.39 -3.37
C ASP A 164 -13.27 3.82 -4.65
N ALA A 165 -11.97 3.66 -4.73
CA ALA A 165 -11.22 3.97 -5.92
C ALA A 165 -10.16 2.90 -6.22
N ALA A 166 -9.81 2.78 -7.49
CA ALA A 166 -8.70 1.94 -7.97
C ALA A 166 -7.57 2.82 -8.51
N THR A 167 -6.37 2.29 -8.43
CA THR A 167 -5.17 2.90 -9.02
C THR A 167 -4.23 1.82 -9.55
N ASP A 168 -3.27 2.21 -10.40
CA ASP A 168 -2.05 1.45 -10.60
C ASP A 168 -1.05 1.94 -9.53
N ASP A 169 -0.78 1.11 -8.54
CA ASP A 169 0.03 1.46 -7.37
C ASP A 169 1.48 1.78 -7.73
N ALA A 170 2.09 1.00 -8.63
CA ALA A 170 3.43 1.25 -9.11
C ALA A 170 3.51 2.59 -9.87
N ARG A 171 2.55 2.84 -10.73
CA ARG A 171 2.49 4.09 -11.51
C ARG A 171 2.22 5.30 -10.62
N LEU A 172 1.34 5.17 -9.63
CA LEU A 172 1.08 6.24 -8.65
C LEU A 172 2.37 6.59 -7.90
N THR A 173 3.14 5.57 -7.48
CA THR A 173 4.43 5.75 -6.80
C THR A 173 5.44 6.44 -7.71
N LEU A 174 5.62 5.96 -8.93
CA LEU A 174 6.54 6.55 -9.91
C LEU A 174 6.17 8.01 -10.21
N MET A 175 4.89 8.30 -10.44
CA MET A 175 4.45 9.68 -10.71
C MET A 175 4.61 10.59 -9.51
N THR A 176 4.54 10.06 -8.29
CA THR A 176 4.83 10.80 -7.06
C THR A 176 6.33 11.11 -6.96
N ALA A 177 7.20 10.14 -7.26
CA ALA A 177 8.66 10.34 -7.32
C ALA A 177 9.04 11.37 -8.39
N LEU A 178 8.52 11.26 -9.62
CA LEU A 178 8.73 12.26 -10.68
C LEU A 178 8.18 13.64 -10.28
N GLY A 179 7.14 13.69 -9.45
CA GLY A 179 6.66 14.92 -8.83
C GLY A 179 7.66 15.54 -7.85
N ALA A 180 8.43 14.72 -7.13
CA ALA A 180 9.53 15.16 -6.28
C ALA A 180 10.69 15.74 -7.12
N GLU A 181 11.06 15.06 -8.21
CA GLU A 181 12.09 15.51 -9.14
C GLU A 181 11.74 16.88 -9.76
N ARG A 182 10.51 17.05 -10.21
CA ARG A 182 10.00 18.34 -10.73
C ARG A 182 10.04 19.46 -9.70
N ALA A 183 9.96 19.10 -8.40
CA ALA A 183 10.11 20.04 -7.28
C ALA A 183 11.59 20.27 -6.88
N GLY A 184 12.55 19.65 -7.57
CA GLY A 184 13.98 19.82 -7.36
C GLY A 184 14.68 18.73 -6.55
N ALA A 185 14.01 17.65 -6.16
CA ALA A 185 14.66 16.51 -5.53
C ALA A 185 15.54 15.76 -6.54
N ILE A 186 16.64 15.18 -6.05
CA ILE A 186 17.44 14.21 -6.80
C ILE A 186 16.91 12.81 -6.52
N LEU A 187 16.65 12.05 -7.57
CA LEU A 187 16.17 10.67 -7.48
C LEU A 187 17.24 9.70 -7.97
N LEU A 188 17.52 8.67 -7.15
CA LEU A 188 18.47 7.61 -7.49
C LEU A 188 17.84 6.24 -7.21
N ASN A 189 17.36 5.57 -8.25
CA ASN A 189 17.04 4.15 -8.21
C ASN A 189 18.33 3.31 -8.38
N HIS A 190 18.29 2.00 -8.12
CA HIS A 190 19.44 1.11 -8.13
C HIS A 190 20.63 1.64 -7.31
N ALA A 191 20.33 2.32 -6.20
CA ALA A 191 21.26 3.00 -5.33
C ALA A 191 20.96 2.61 -3.87
N GLU A 192 21.67 1.62 -3.36
CA GLU A 192 21.43 1.01 -2.06
C GLU A 192 22.13 1.77 -0.95
N ALA A 193 21.41 2.18 0.08
CA ALA A 193 21.98 2.68 1.33
C ALA A 193 22.61 1.51 2.10
N ARG A 194 23.96 1.47 2.15
CA ARG A 194 24.73 0.38 2.76
C ARG A 194 25.08 0.64 4.22
N SER A 195 25.23 1.90 4.59
CA SER A 195 25.53 2.31 5.97
C SER A 195 25.16 3.77 6.18
N LEU A 196 25.05 4.14 7.44
CA LEU A 196 24.86 5.53 7.87
C LEU A 196 26.23 6.16 8.17
N SER A 197 26.43 7.40 7.71
CA SER A 197 27.60 8.19 8.11
C SER A 197 27.27 8.99 9.36
N ARG A 198 28.30 9.24 10.20
CA ARG A 198 28.13 9.93 11.49
C ARG A 198 29.18 11.03 11.68
N SER A 199 28.78 12.05 12.40
CA SER A 199 29.65 13.09 12.91
C SER A 199 29.20 13.47 14.31
N ALA A 200 30.12 13.55 15.28
CA ALA A 200 29.84 13.86 16.68
C ALA A 200 28.67 13.04 17.31
N GLY A 201 28.62 11.75 16.98
CA GLY A 201 27.60 10.83 17.51
C GLY A 201 26.26 10.86 16.79
N ARG A 202 25.99 11.84 15.94
CA ARG A 202 24.74 11.95 15.13
C ARG A 202 24.94 11.42 13.72
N VAL A 203 23.87 10.92 13.13
CA VAL A 203 23.83 10.56 11.71
C VAL A 203 23.84 11.86 10.89
N ASP A 204 24.80 11.96 9.96
CA ASP A 204 25.01 13.13 9.08
C ASP A 204 24.91 12.77 7.59
N GLY A 205 24.37 11.59 7.28
CA GLY A 205 24.13 11.14 5.91
C GLY A 205 24.17 9.63 5.75
N VAL A 206 24.27 9.21 4.49
CA VAL A 206 24.28 7.80 4.08
C VAL A 206 25.43 7.51 3.13
N ILE A 207 25.95 6.29 3.17
CA ILE A 207 26.86 5.75 2.14
C ILE A 207 26.02 4.85 1.25
N VAL A 208 25.95 5.23 -0.02
CA VAL A 208 25.13 4.57 -1.04
C VAL A 208 26.03 3.85 -2.02
N ARG A 209 25.68 2.62 -2.37
CA ARG A 209 26.30 1.87 -3.47
C ARG A 209 25.39 1.96 -4.70
N ASP A 210 25.91 2.55 -5.76
CA ASP A 210 25.27 2.60 -7.07
C ASP A 210 25.51 1.26 -7.79
N ALA A 211 24.45 0.49 -8.04
CA ALA A 211 24.56 -0.83 -8.64
C ALA A 211 25.06 -0.79 -10.09
N PRO A 212 24.60 0.14 -10.97
CA PRO A 212 25.07 0.20 -12.35
C PRO A 212 26.56 0.50 -12.51
N SER A 213 27.12 1.38 -11.69
CA SER A 213 28.55 1.76 -11.77
C SER A 213 29.44 1.02 -10.78
N GLY A 214 28.87 0.39 -9.76
CA GLY A 214 29.58 -0.19 -8.64
C GLY A 214 30.19 0.82 -7.67
N MET A 215 30.03 2.12 -7.92
CA MET A 215 30.57 3.19 -7.09
C MET A 215 29.90 3.24 -5.72
N SER A 216 30.69 3.57 -4.70
CA SER A 216 30.15 3.95 -3.38
C SER A 216 30.30 5.45 -3.19
N VAL A 217 29.20 6.11 -2.83
CA VAL A 217 29.13 7.57 -2.72
C VAL A 217 28.58 7.96 -1.35
N ARG A 218 29.23 8.88 -0.66
CA ARG A 218 28.70 9.48 0.56
C ARG A 218 27.77 10.65 0.20
N ILE A 219 26.54 10.62 0.74
CA ILE A 219 25.56 11.68 0.63
C ILE A 219 25.39 12.31 2.02
N ARG A 220 25.79 13.56 2.18
CA ARG A 220 25.66 14.29 3.43
C ARG A 220 24.31 14.96 3.54
N ALA A 221 23.65 14.78 4.69
CA ALA A 221 22.35 15.40 4.97
C ALA A 221 22.22 15.79 6.44
N ARG A 222 21.35 16.77 6.72
CA ARG A 222 20.98 17.13 8.09
C ARG A 222 20.12 16.08 8.74
N VAL A 223 19.19 15.51 7.96
CA VAL A 223 18.22 14.50 8.39
C VAL A 223 18.22 13.33 7.41
N VAL A 224 18.15 12.11 7.95
CA VAL A 224 17.92 10.88 7.18
C VAL A 224 16.54 10.34 7.53
N VAL A 225 15.69 10.13 6.53
CA VAL A 225 14.37 9.52 6.68
C VAL A 225 14.44 8.09 6.17
N ASN A 226 14.12 7.14 7.03
CA ASN A 226 13.97 5.72 6.71
C ASN A 226 12.52 5.41 6.35
N ALA A 227 12.21 5.31 5.07
CA ALA A 227 10.93 4.97 4.49
C ALA A 227 10.96 3.64 3.73
N THR A 228 11.76 2.67 4.22
CA THR A 228 12.04 1.40 3.54
C THR A 228 10.97 0.33 3.74
N GLY A 229 9.84 0.65 4.40
CA GLY A 229 8.70 -0.24 4.57
C GLY A 229 9.09 -1.57 5.26
N PRO A 230 8.99 -2.73 4.59
CA PRO A 230 9.34 -4.02 5.22
C PRO A 230 10.80 -4.13 5.66
N TRP A 231 11.70 -3.30 5.14
CA TRP A 231 13.13 -3.28 5.51
C TRP A 231 13.47 -2.21 6.55
N THR A 232 12.49 -1.55 7.15
CA THR A 232 12.68 -0.48 8.15
C THR A 232 13.65 -0.89 9.26
N ASP A 233 13.51 -2.11 9.78
CA ASP A 233 14.38 -2.61 10.85
C ASP A 233 15.84 -2.82 10.42
N SER A 234 16.08 -3.10 9.15
CA SER A 234 17.45 -3.22 8.63
C SER A 234 18.19 -1.88 8.71
N VAL A 235 17.53 -0.78 8.34
CA VAL A 235 18.12 0.56 8.41
C VAL A 235 18.20 1.06 9.86
N ARG A 236 17.21 0.74 10.70
CA ARG A 236 17.25 1.07 12.15
C ARG A 236 18.45 0.41 12.83
N ARG A 237 18.77 -0.84 12.48
CA ARG A 237 19.96 -1.55 13.00
C ARG A 237 21.29 -1.00 12.48
N MET A 238 21.32 -0.25 11.37
CA MET A 238 22.51 0.52 10.97
C MET A 238 22.75 1.71 11.91
N GLU A 239 21.68 2.25 12.50
CA GLU A 239 21.78 3.33 13.48
C GLU A 239 22.08 2.79 14.87
N ASP A 240 21.31 1.81 15.32
CA ASP A 240 21.45 1.14 16.61
C ASP A 240 21.26 -0.38 16.43
N SER A 241 22.34 -1.14 16.57
CA SER A 241 22.32 -2.60 16.41
C SER A 241 21.42 -3.32 17.40
N SER A 242 21.08 -2.67 18.53
CA SER A 242 20.19 -3.19 19.57
C SER A 242 18.73 -2.78 19.38
N ALA A 243 18.40 -2.00 18.33
CA ALA A 243 17.06 -1.51 18.08
C ALA A 243 16.04 -2.67 18.02
N PRO A 244 14.97 -2.65 18.82
CA PRO A 244 13.92 -3.66 18.76
C PRO A 244 13.20 -3.63 17.40
N ALA A 245 12.58 -4.75 17.03
CA ALA A 245 11.79 -4.79 15.83
C ALA A 245 10.62 -3.79 15.89
N ALA A 246 10.51 -2.91 14.89
CA ALA A 246 9.41 -1.97 14.73
C ALA A 246 8.34 -2.48 13.75
N VAL A 247 8.71 -3.46 12.91
CA VAL A 247 7.85 -3.97 11.87
C VAL A 247 7.58 -5.46 12.06
N ARG A 248 6.31 -5.85 11.96
CA ARG A 248 5.88 -7.25 11.85
C ARG A 248 5.21 -7.44 10.50
N GLY A 249 5.77 -8.32 9.68
CA GLY A 249 5.27 -8.58 8.33
C GLY A 249 3.99 -9.40 8.30
N THR A 250 3.04 -9.03 7.43
CA THR A 250 1.99 -9.94 6.98
C THR A 250 2.00 -10.04 5.46
N LYS A 251 1.97 -11.28 4.97
CA LYS A 251 1.96 -11.58 3.53
C LYS A 251 0.55 -11.43 2.96
N GLY A 252 0.43 -10.67 1.88
CA GLY A 252 -0.77 -10.58 1.08
C GLY A 252 -0.50 -11.04 -0.34
N VAL A 253 -1.29 -11.99 -0.82
CA VAL A 253 -1.17 -12.57 -2.16
C VAL A 253 -2.37 -12.19 -3.01
N HIS A 254 -2.11 -11.96 -4.29
CA HIS A 254 -3.15 -11.71 -5.30
C HIS A 254 -2.89 -12.58 -6.52
N LEU A 255 -3.97 -12.97 -7.17
CA LEU A 255 -3.97 -13.73 -8.43
C LEU A 255 -4.55 -12.88 -9.55
N LEU A 256 -4.03 -13.04 -10.74
CA LEU A 256 -4.60 -12.51 -11.98
C LEU A 256 -5.15 -13.68 -12.80
N VAL A 257 -6.44 -13.64 -13.12
CA VAL A 257 -7.13 -14.64 -13.93
C VAL A 257 -7.87 -13.97 -15.09
N PRO A 258 -8.23 -14.68 -16.18
CA PRO A 258 -9.05 -14.11 -17.25
C PRO A 258 -10.41 -13.64 -16.68
N ARG A 259 -10.81 -12.41 -17.03
CA ARG A 259 -12.03 -11.78 -16.47
C ARG A 259 -13.31 -12.46 -16.95
N ASP A 260 -13.35 -12.94 -18.17
CA ASP A 260 -14.47 -13.65 -18.77
C ASP A 260 -14.83 -14.93 -18.00
N ARG A 261 -13.84 -15.59 -17.39
CA ARG A 261 -14.08 -16.76 -16.53
C ARG A 261 -14.90 -16.41 -15.29
N LEU A 262 -14.66 -15.27 -14.65
CA LEU A 262 -15.39 -14.79 -13.48
C LEU A 262 -16.67 -14.02 -13.82
N ALA A 263 -16.75 -13.46 -15.03
CA ALA A 263 -17.84 -12.59 -15.49
C ALA A 263 -18.12 -11.42 -14.53
N VAL A 264 -17.08 -10.88 -13.85
CA VAL A 264 -17.21 -9.71 -12.98
C VAL A 264 -17.35 -8.43 -13.80
N THR A 265 -18.32 -7.61 -13.46
CA THR A 265 -18.55 -6.30 -14.10
C THR A 265 -17.97 -5.15 -13.30
N GLY A 266 -18.13 -5.19 -11.98
CA GLY A 266 -17.58 -4.28 -10.99
C GLY A 266 -16.65 -4.98 -10.01
N ALA A 267 -16.23 -4.27 -8.98
CA ALA A 267 -15.53 -4.88 -7.86
C ALA A 267 -16.52 -5.65 -6.96
N VAL A 268 -16.16 -6.84 -6.55
CA VAL A 268 -16.97 -7.67 -5.66
C VAL A 268 -16.22 -7.91 -4.35
N THR A 269 -16.92 -7.68 -3.23
CA THR A 269 -16.42 -7.97 -1.88
C THR A 269 -16.98 -9.31 -1.43
N LEU A 270 -16.12 -10.27 -1.14
CA LEU A 270 -16.49 -11.61 -0.72
C LEU A 270 -15.98 -11.89 0.70
N LEU A 271 -16.66 -12.77 1.42
CA LEU A 271 -16.15 -13.33 2.68
C LEU A 271 -15.69 -14.77 2.40
N HIS A 272 -14.42 -15.05 2.65
CA HIS A 272 -13.84 -16.37 2.38
C HIS A 272 -14.60 -17.48 3.16
N PRO A 273 -14.95 -18.63 2.55
CA PRO A 273 -15.80 -19.62 3.17
C PRO A 273 -15.18 -20.31 4.41
N ALA A 274 -13.84 -20.31 4.52
CA ALA A 274 -13.16 -21.01 5.62
C ALA A 274 -12.97 -20.14 6.88
N ASP A 275 -12.79 -18.83 6.73
CA ASP A 275 -12.40 -17.94 7.85
C ASP A 275 -13.07 -16.56 7.79
N GLU A 276 -14.00 -16.36 6.86
CA GLU A 276 -14.76 -15.12 6.64
C GLU A 276 -13.91 -13.85 6.44
N ARG A 277 -12.65 -14.01 6.07
CA ARG A 277 -11.80 -12.88 5.68
C ARG A 277 -12.29 -12.28 4.38
N VAL A 278 -12.14 -10.96 4.27
CA VAL A 278 -12.49 -10.24 3.06
C VAL A 278 -11.52 -10.57 1.94
N VAL A 279 -12.07 -11.06 0.83
CA VAL A 279 -11.39 -11.26 -0.45
C VAL A 279 -12.11 -10.43 -1.50
N PHE A 280 -11.37 -9.80 -2.38
CA PHE A 280 -11.92 -9.02 -3.49
C PHE A 280 -11.78 -9.78 -4.81
N ALA A 281 -12.77 -9.62 -5.69
CA ALA A 281 -12.64 -9.87 -7.11
C ALA A 281 -12.75 -8.53 -7.83
N LEU A 282 -11.68 -8.07 -8.46
CA LEU A 282 -11.54 -6.72 -9.01
C LEU A 282 -11.34 -6.77 -10.51
N PRO A 283 -12.08 -5.99 -11.32
CA PRO A 283 -11.83 -5.92 -12.75
C PRO A 283 -10.50 -5.23 -13.05
N ALA A 284 -9.70 -5.79 -13.95
CA ALA A 284 -8.40 -5.29 -14.38
C ALA A 284 -8.22 -5.45 -15.90
N GLY A 285 -8.99 -4.69 -16.69
CA GLY A 285 -9.02 -4.81 -18.14
C GLY A 285 -9.59 -6.15 -18.60
N ALA A 286 -8.82 -6.92 -19.36
CA ALA A 286 -9.16 -8.28 -19.80
C ALA A 286 -9.05 -9.33 -18.67
N TYR A 287 -8.56 -8.93 -17.51
CA TYR A 287 -8.31 -9.82 -16.38
C TYR A 287 -9.15 -9.40 -15.18
N ALA A 288 -9.17 -10.26 -14.17
CA ALA A 288 -9.66 -9.98 -12.83
C ALA A 288 -8.57 -10.30 -11.80
N VAL A 289 -8.46 -9.45 -10.78
CA VAL A 289 -7.57 -9.68 -9.64
C VAL A 289 -8.39 -10.29 -8.52
N ILE A 290 -7.95 -11.44 -8.01
CA ILE A 290 -8.52 -12.08 -6.83
C ILE A 290 -7.53 -11.89 -5.67
N GLY A 291 -7.97 -11.37 -4.56
CA GLY A 291 -7.12 -11.14 -3.37
C GLY A 291 -7.84 -10.38 -2.28
N THR A 292 -7.32 -10.45 -1.11
CA THR A 292 -5.95 -10.79 -0.72
C THR A 292 -5.93 -11.82 0.41
N THR A 293 -4.83 -12.54 0.54
CA THR A 293 -4.52 -13.28 1.77
C THR A 293 -4.02 -12.33 2.86
N ASP A 294 -4.00 -12.76 4.11
CA ASP A 294 -3.42 -12.02 5.23
C ASP A 294 -2.78 -13.01 6.21
N THR A 295 -1.56 -13.43 5.89
CA THR A 295 -0.85 -14.48 6.61
C THR A 295 0.37 -13.88 7.31
N ARG A 296 0.55 -14.13 8.61
CA ARG A 296 1.81 -13.77 9.30
C ARG A 296 2.97 -14.45 8.61
N THR A 297 4.06 -13.73 8.46
CA THR A 297 5.27 -14.27 7.83
C THR A 297 6.50 -13.67 8.45
N ASP A 298 7.48 -14.53 8.68
CA ASP A 298 8.86 -14.17 9.04
C ASP A 298 9.79 -14.31 7.82
N GLU A 299 9.23 -14.55 6.61
CA GLU A 299 9.99 -14.59 5.37
C GLU A 299 10.68 -13.25 5.13
N SER A 300 11.91 -13.32 4.63
CA SER A 300 12.62 -12.11 4.18
C SER A 300 11.79 -11.39 3.12
N PRO A 301 11.62 -10.06 3.22
CA PRO A 301 10.91 -9.30 2.20
C PRO A 301 11.46 -9.49 0.78
N ASP A 302 12.74 -9.85 0.66
CA ASP A 302 13.40 -10.11 -0.63
C ASP A 302 12.97 -11.45 -1.25
N GLN A 303 12.45 -12.38 -0.46
CA GLN A 303 12.13 -13.75 -0.89
C GLN A 303 10.63 -14.05 -0.92
N VAL A 304 9.79 -13.13 -0.45
CA VAL A 304 8.34 -13.35 -0.36
C VAL A 304 7.72 -13.66 -1.72
N ARG A 305 6.96 -14.76 -1.77
CA ARG A 305 6.30 -15.25 -2.99
C ARG A 305 4.93 -15.83 -2.69
N ALA A 306 4.09 -15.90 -3.71
CA ALA A 306 2.85 -16.68 -3.65
C ALA A 306 3.20 -18.17 -3.59
N THR A 307 2.60 -18.90 -2.65
CA THR A 307 2.72 -20.34 -2.54
C THR A 307 1.50 -21.04 -3.15
N THR A 308 1.61 -22.33 -3.43
CA THR A 308 0.47 -23.13 -3.91
C THR A 308 -0.73 -23.07 -2.94
N SER A 309 -0.48 -23.03 -1.64
CA SER A 309 -1.55 -22.88 -0.64
C SER A 309 -2.24 -21.52 -0.72
N ASP A 310 -1.50 -20.43 -0.96
CA ASP A 310 -2.10 -19.10 -1.17
C ASP A 310 -2.98 -19.10 -2.43
N VAL A 311 -2.49 -19.73 -3.51
CA VAL A 311 -3.24 -19.83 -4.78
C VAL A 311 -4.54 -20.58 -4.57
N ARG A 312 -4.50 -21.78 -3.97
CA ARG A 312 -5.68 -22.59 -3.69
C ARG A 312 -6.68 -21.86 -2.82
N TYR A 313 -6.22 -21.24 -1.74
CA TYR A 313 -7.07 -20.45 -0.87
C TYR A 313 -7.88 -19.38 -1.63
N LEU A 314 -7.24 -18.63 -2.53
CA LEU A 314 -7.93 -17.60 -3.31
C LEU A 314 -8.83 -18.18 -4.41
N LEU A 315 -8.44 -19.28 -5.03
CA LEU A 315 -9.28 -19.98 -6.01
C LEU A 315 -10.52 -20.60 -5.36
N ASP A 316 -10.40 -21.14 -4.13
CA ASP A 316 -11.53 -21.69 -3.38
C ASP A 316 -12.57 -20.60 -3.09
N ALA A 317 -12.12 -19.39 -2.67
CA ALA A 317 -13.01 -18.26 -2.49
C ALA A 317 -13.71 -17.87 -3.79
N ALA A 318 -12.97 -17.76 -4.89
CA ALA A 318 -13.54 -17.40 -6.18
C ALA A 318 -14.55 -18.45 -6.67
N ASN A 319 -14.19 -19.72 -6.66
CA ASN A 319 -15.05 -20.81 -7.13
C ASN A 319 -16.31 -20.99 -6.27
N ARG A 320 -16.24 -20.68 -4.97
CA ARG A 320 -17.41 -20.71 -4.08
C ARG A 320 -18.47 -19.71 -4.51
N PHE A 321 -18.06 -18.51 -4.88
CA PHE A 321 -18.98 -17.42 -5.21
C PHE A 321 -19.25 -17.27 -6.70
N PHE A 322 -18.37 -17.81 -7.55
CA PHE A 322 -18.48 -17.83 -9.01
C PHE A 322 -18.43 -19.28 -9.52
N PRO A 323 -19.44 -20.12 -9.25
CA PRO A 323 -19.36 -21.56 -9.49
C PRO A 323 -19.21 -21.93 -10.97
N SER A 324 -19.68 -21.09 -11.87
CA SER A 324 -19.50 -21.28 -13.32
C SER A 324 -18.06 -21.05 -13.79
N ALA A 325 -17.24 -20.34 -13.00
CA ALA A 325 -15.86 -20.04 -13.34
C ALA A 325 -14.98 -21.30 -13.37
N ARG A 326 -15.17 -22.21 -12.40
CA ARG A 326 -14.39 -23.46 -12.26
C ARG A 326 -12.90 -23.23 -12.45
N LEU A 327 -12.37 -22.19 -11.77
CA LEU A 327 -10.97 -21.83 -11.88
C LEU A 327 -10.07 -22.91 -11.30
N THR A 328 -8.98 -23.16 -11.99
CA THR A 328 -7.90 -24.04 -11.58
C THR A 328 -6.58 -23.30 -11.52
N GLU A 329 -5.53 -23.92 -11.01
CA GLU A 329 -4.18 -23.32 -10.99
C GLU A 329 -3.70 -22.95 -12.42
N SER A 330 -4.16 -23.67 -13.45
CA SER A 330 -3.82 -23.38 -14.86
C SER A 330 -4.49 -22.12 -15.43
N ASP A 331 -5.52 -21.59 -14.79
CA ASP A 331 -6.17 -20.33 -15.16
C ASP A 331 -5.44 -19.10 -14.57
N VAL A 332 -4.47 -19.32 -13.68
CA VAL A 332 -3.71 -18.24 -13.06
C VAL A 332 -2.65 -17.71 -14.02
N VAL A 333 -2.91 -16.54 -14.59
CA VAL A 333 -2.00 -15.87 -15.53
C VAL A 333 -0.78 -15.28 -14.81
N SER A 334 -0.99 -14.77 -13.59
CA SER A 334 0.07 -14.19 -12.76
C SER A 334 -0.33 -14.22 -11.29
N ALA A 335 0.67 -14.26 -10.43
CA ALA A 335 0.48 -14.11 -8.98
C ALA A 335 1.57 -13.21 -8.42
N TRP A 336 1.22 -12.38 -7.43
CA TRP A 336 2.20 -11.58 -6.69
C TRP A 336 1.93 -11.63 -5.20
N ALA A 337 3.00 -11.48 -4.44
CA ALA A 337 2.98 -11.41 -2.98
C ALA A 337 3.70 -10.16 -2.51
N GLY A 338 3.16 -9.51 -1.50
CA GLY A 338 3.77 -8.36 -0.82
C GLY A 338 3.70 -8.49 0.68
N ILE A 339 4.64 -7.85 1.38
CA ILE A 339 4.62 -7.75 2.84
C ILE A 339 4.03 -6.40 3.24
N ARG A 340 3.01 -6.44 4.10
CA ARG A 340 2.51 -5.25 4.80
C ARG A 340 3.40 -5.02 6.00
N PRO A 341 4.08 -3.86 6.11
CA PRO A 341 4.93 -3.53 7.24
C PRO A 341 4.09 -3.01 8.42
N LEU A 342 3.38 -3.92 9.11
CA LEU A 342 2.57 -3.53 10.26
C LEU A 342 3.45 -3.15 11.44
N ILE A 343 2.98 -2.24 12.29
CA ILE A 343 3.68 -1.87 13.53
C ILE A 343 3.77 -3.10 14.44
N ALA A 344 4.97 -3.38 14.94
CA ALA A 344 5.18 -4.48 15.86
C ALA A 344 4.50 -4.16 17.20
N SER A 345 3.41 -4.88 17.51
CA SER A 345 2.73 -4.78 18.79
C SER A 345 3.42 -5.68 19.82
N SER A 346 3.49 -5.23 21.07
CA SER A 346 3.88 -6.07 22.21
C SER A 346 2.85 -7.18 22.52
N ARG A 347 1.62 -7.06 22.00
CA ARG A 347 0.58 -8.09 22.13
C ARG A 347 0.79 -9.18 21.10
N THR A 348 1.09 -10.38 21.55
CA THR A 348 1.36 -11.56 20.69
C THR A 348 0.11 -12.29 20.24
N ASP A 349 -1.03 -12.04 20.87
CA ASP A 349 -2.31 -12.73 20.71
C ASP A 349 -3.24 -12.11 19.66
N MET A 350 -2.88 -10.95 19.09
CA MET A 350 -3.69 -10.29 18.05
C MET A 350 -3.57 -11.01 16.71
N THR A 351 -4.70 -11.21 16.02
CA THR A 351 -4.68 -11.68 14.63
C THR A 351 -4.17 -10.58 13.69
N PRO A 352 -3.65 -10.88 12.49
CA PRO A 352 -3.27 -9.87 11.50
C PRO A 352 -4.40 -8.89 11.15
N ALA A 353 -5.65 -9.38 11.21
CA ALA A 353 -6.84 -8.56 10.94
C ALA A 353 -7.10 -7.50 12.02
N ASP A 354 -6.73 -7.80 13.27
CA ASP A 354 -6.95 -6.92 14.44
C ASP A 354 -5.81 -5.92 14.66
N GLN A 355 -4.71 -6.01 13.89
CA GLN A 355 -3.61 -5.05 13.99
C GLN A 355 -3.98 -3.72 13.36
N SER A 356 -3.70 -2.62 14.05
CA SER A 356 -3.90 -1.27 13.54
C SER A 356 -3.13 -1.06 12.23
N ARG A 357 -3.75 -0.34 11.32
CA ARG A 357 -3.14 0.11 10.05
C ARG A 357 -2.68 1.58 10.17
N GLU A 358 -2.53 2.08 11.37
CA GLU A 358 -1.91 3.37 11.65
C GLU A 358 -0.43 3.33 11.25
N HIS A 359 0.17 4.49 11.16
CA HIS A 359 1.60 4.62 11.01
C HIS A 359 2.22 5.15 12.29
N GLU A 360 3.49 4.91 12.48
CA GLU A 360 4.27 5.40 13.59
C GLU A 360 5.55 6.05 13.06
N ILE A 361 5.87 7.21 13.58
CA ILE A 361 7.09 7.96 13.27
C ILE A 361 7.96 7.95 14.51
N VAL A 362 9.17 7.42 14.40
CA VAL A 362 10.12 7.31 15.51
C VAL A 362 11.43 7.99 15.13
N VAL A 363 11.93 8.84 16.00
CA VAL A 363 13.26 9.43 15.88
C VAL A 363 14.25 8.57 16.67
N GLY A 364 15.21 8.00 15.97
CA GLY A 364 16.24 7.15 16.57
C GLY A 364 17.30 7.95 17.34
N PRO A 365 18.18 7.25 18.07
CA PRO A 365 19.17 7.91 18.95
C PRO A 365 20.21 8.75 18.17
N GLY A 366 20.47 8.41 16.92
CA GLY A 366 21.35 9.18 16.03
C GLY A 366 20.62 10.26 15.21
N GLY A 367 19.29 10.36 15.34
CA GLY A 367 18.46 11.33 14.65
C GLY A 367 17.86 10.85 13.33
N VAL A 368 17.88 9.55 13.05
CA VAL A 368 17.17 8.97 11.88
C VAL A 368 15.67 8.96 12.17
N ILE A 369 14.88 9.52 11.26
CA ILE A 369 13.42 9.47 11.32
C ILE A 369 12.96 8.20 10.60
N ALA A 370 12.41 7.24 11.32
CA ALA A 370 11.90 5.99 10.77
C ALA A 370 10.37 5.98 10.76
N VAL A 371 9.77 5.50 9.68
CA VAL A 371 8.32 5.32 9.58
C VAL A 371 7.97 3.85 9.40
N SER A 372 6.98 3.39 10.17
CA SER A 372 6.43 2.04 10.14
C SER A 372 4.92 2.08 9.96
N GLY A 373 4.31 1.04 9.39
CA GLY A 373 2.86 0.97 9.19
C GLY A 373 2.34 1.80 8.03
N GLY A 374 1.07 2.22 8.15
CA GLY A 374 0.39 3.07 7.17
C GLY A 374 -0.22 2.32 6.00
N LYS A 375 -0.77 3.08 5.06
CA LYS A 375 -1.51 2.60 3.88
C LYS A 375 -1.16 3.39 2.63
N LEU A 376 -1.33 2.75 1.46
CA LEU A 376 -1.24 3.45 0.17
C LEU A 376 -2.15 4.68 0.13
N THR A 377 -3.36 4.57 0.63
CA THR A 377 -4.37 5.66 0.59
C THR A 377 -3.91 6.92 1.34
N THR A 378 -3.25 6.76 2.49
CA THR A 378 -2.88 7.86 3.40
C THR A 378 -1.42 8.32 3.22
N TYR A 379 -0.71 7.84 2.20
CA TYR A 379 0.71 8.16 2.01
C TYR A 379 1.02 9.66 2.00
N ARG A 380 0.07 10.47 1.52
CA ARG A 380 0.26 11.91 1.42
C ARG A 380 0.23 12.58 2.81
N SER A 381 -0.77 12.24 3.66
CA SER A 381 -0.81 12.74 5.05
C SER A 381 0.38 12.23 5.86
N MET A 382 0.76 10.97 5.69
CA MET A 382 1.98 10.44 6.32
C MET A 382 3.23 11.22 5.90
N ALA A 383 3.36 11.53 4.62
CA ALA A 383 4.50 12.31 4.12
C ALA A 383 4.53 13.73 4.71
N GLU A 384 3.37 14.39 4.82
CA GLU A 384 3.21 15.69 5.45
C GLU A 384 3.69 15.66 6.91
N GLU A 385 3.21 14.71 7.71
CA GLU A 385 3.59 14.53 9.12
C GLU A 385 5.08 14.23 9.29
N ILE A 386 5.66 13.36 8.43
CA ILE A 386 7.10 13.05 8.48
C ILE A 386 7.93 14.31 8.19
N VAL A 387 7.51 15.11 7.20
CA VAL A 387 8.24 16.33 6.83
C VAL A 387 8.03 17.44 7.87
N ASP A 388 6.93 17.45 8.61
CA ASP A 388 6.77 18.32 9.79
C ASP A 388 7.84 17.99 10.83
N VAL A 389 8.06 16.70 11.16
CA VAL A 389 9.14 16.26 12.06
C VAL A 389 10.54 16.58 11.51
N VAL A 390 10.72 16.60 10.18
CA VAL A 390 12.00 17.01 9.56
C VAL A 390 12.24 18.51 9.73
N ALA A 391 11.18 19.31 9.77
CA ALA A 391 11.27 20.79 9.86
C ALA A 391 11.54 21.30 11.28
N ASP A 392 11.16 20.52 12.30
CA ASP A 392 11.43 20.80 13.72
C ASP A 392 12.91 20.53 14.09
#